data_abc46b8afb6b0bcca86db70ac9f421c2
#
_entry.id   abc46b8afb6b0bcca86db70ac9f421c2
#
_cell.length_a   1.000
_cell.length_b   1.000
_cell.length_c   1.000
_cell.angle_alpha   90.00
_cell.angle_beta   90.00
_cell.angle_gamma   90.00
#
_symmetry.space_group_name_H-M   'P 1'
#
loop_
_entity.id
_entity.type
_entity.pdbx_description
1 polymer ?
#
loop_
_entity_poly.entity_id
_entity_poly.type
_entity_poly.pdbx_seq_one_letter_code
_entity_poly.pdbx_strand_id
1 'polypeptide(L)'
;MKTVISASRRTDIPAFYLEWFIQRIKAGEVTVRNPYYKKKAVRVDLSPDSVEWIVFWSRNYSQFLKERVFFSSYHLFFHFTVVSHHPLLEKNTLAQHKAIDQMENLVKYYGPERIIWRYDPIVIWRDRGKIHTNYIREDFKQLSKIFSELGIKRCYFSYVTNYLKFKRRFREKYGDYNLLTLEEDASQSILEELKEITAINHMQLYSCCNDALTGDQILKGSCISGHLLNALRHQKTVSEALTPTRKDCGCTRSIDIGDYSK
;
A
#
# COMPACT_ATOMS: atom_id res chain seq x y z
N MET A 1 -21.52 -11.20 -8.66
CA MET A 1 -20.21 -11.00 -8.03
C MET A 1 -20.34 -9.87 -7.04
N LYS A 2 -19.84 -10.06 -5.83
CA LYS A 2 -19.81 -9.03 -4.79
C LYS A 2 -18.72 -8.00 -5.06
N THR A 3 -18.79 -6.88 -4.34
CA THR A 3 -17.91 -5.72 -4.54
C THR A 3 -16.63 -5.83 -3.70
N VAL A 4 -15.49 -5.38 -4.25
CA VAL A 4 -14.27 -5.11 -3.51
C VAL A 4 -14.22 -3.62 -3.20
N ILE A 5 -14.18 -3.26 -1.92
CA ILE A 5 -14.01 -1.88 -1.44
C ILE A 5 -12.53 -1.59 -1.22
N SER A 6 -12.04 -0.52 -1.84
CA SER A 6 -10.73 0.07 -1.55
C SER A 6 -10.88 1.16 -0.49
N ALA A 7 -10.39 0.91 0.73
CA ALA A 7 -10.50 1.82 1.86
C ALA A 7 -9.11 2.31 2.35
N SER A 8 -8.35 3.14 1.67
CA SER A 8 -8.44 3.58 0.29
C SER A 8 -7.03 3.82 -0.26
N ARG A 9 -6.87 3.85 -1.57
CA ARG A 9 -5.60 4.24 -2.23
C ARG A 9 -5.31 5.74 -2.17
N ARG A 10 -6.29 6.56 -1.78
CA ARG A 10 -6.25 8.02 -1.82
C ARG A 10 -6.13 8.66 -0.45
N THR A 11 -6.60 7.95 0.58
CA THR A 11 -6.73 8.46 1.95
C THR A 11 -6.42 7.33 2.90
N ASP A 12 -5.55 7.56 3.87
CA ASP A 12 -5.25 6.57 4.92
C ASP A 12 -6.43 6.53 5.90
N ILE A 13 -7.42 5.69 5.57
CA ILE A 13 -8.65 5.53 6.36
C ILE A 13 -8.36 4.90 7.73
N PRO A 14 -7.58 3.82 7.85
CA PRO A 14 -7.28 3.21 9.15
C PRO A 14 -6.62 4.16 10.15
N ALA A 15 -5.74 5.06 9.68
CA ALA A 15 -5.01 5.96 10.57
C ALA A 15 -5.79 7.24 10.93
N PHE A 16 -6.58 7.80 9.98
CA PHE A 16 -7.14 9.15 10.15
C PHE A 16 -8.66 9.26 10.04
N TYR A 17 -9.32 8.28 9.42
CA TYR A 17 -10.76 8.36 9.08
C TYR A 17 -11.52 7.09 9.43
N LEU A 18 -11.01 6.27 10.35
CA LEU A 18 -11.63 5.00 10.69
C LEU A 18 -13.03 5.20 11.27
N GLU A 19 -13.21 6.16 12.20
CA GLU A 19 -14.50 6.47 12.78
C GLU A 19 -15.53 6.89 11.72
N TRP A 20 -15.13 7.75 10.76
CA TRP A 20 -15.99 8.10 9.64
C TRP A 20 -16.40 6.86 8.84
N PHE A 21 -15.46 5.93 8.60
CA PHE A 21 -15.77 4.72 7.83
C PHE A 21 -16.72 3.80 8.60
N ILE A 22 -16.53 3.64 9.90
CA ILE A 22 -17.45 2.92 10.79
C ILE A 22 -18.86 3.51 10.69
N GLN A 23 -19.01 4.84 10.74
CA GLN A 23 -20.32 5.50 10.60
C GLN A 23 -20.95 5.25 9.20
N ARG A 24 -20.13 5.18 8.13
CA ARG A 24 -20.64 4.84 6.79
C ARG A 24 -21.09 3.39 6.70
N ILE A 25 -20.37 2.46 7.33
CA ILE A 25 -20.80 1.05 7.41
C ILE A 25 -22.11 0.93 8.21
N LYS A 26 -22.24 1.61 9.36
CA LYS A 26 -23.49 1.65 10.13
C LYS A 26 -24.67 2.23 9.33
N ALA A 27 -24.42 3.20 8.48
CA ALA A 27 -25.43 3.78 7.57
C ALA A 27 -25.72 2.86 6.36
N GLY A 28 -24.97 1.78 6.18
CA GLY A 28 -25.13 0.83 5.08
C GLY A 28 -24.58 1.33 3.74
N GLU A 29 -24.05 2.56 3.66
CA GLU A 29 -23.64 3.14 2.38
C GLU A 29 -22.67 4.31 2.48
N VAL A 30 -22.01 4.57 1.36
CA VAL A 30 -21.17 5.76 1.16
C VAL A 30 -21.39 6.37 -0.22
N THR A 31 -21.45 7.69 -0.28
CA THR A 31 -21.45 8.43 -1.55
C THR A 31 -20.02 8.76 -1.96
N VAL A 32 -19.61 8.26 -3.11
CA VAL A 32 -18.27 8.49 -3.68
C VAL A 32 -18.40 9.46 -4.84
N ARG A 33 -17.61 10.55 -4.79
CA ARG A 33 -17.52 11.52 -5.89
C ARG A 33 -16.36 11.17 -6.80
N ASN A 34 -16.58 11.24 -8.11
CA ASN A 34 -15.50 11.08 -9.06
C ASN A 34 -14.56 12.30 -8.96
N PRO A 35 -13.26 12.11 -8.69
CA PRO A 35 -12.31 13.22 -8.52
C PRO A 35 -12.14 14.07 -9.79
N TYR A 36 -12.39 13.49 -10.96
CA TYR A 36 -12.30 14.18 -12.27
C TYR A 36 -13.63 14.79 -12.73
N TYR A 37 -14.76 14.21 -12.28
CA TYR A 37 -16.12 14.65 -12.65
C TYR A 37 -16.95 14.86 -11.38
N LYS A 38 -16.74 15.97 -10.69
CA LYS A 38 -17.37 16.30 -9.40
C LYS A 38 -18.91 16.23 -9.40
N LYS A 39 -19.56 16.35 -10.57
CA LYS A 39 -21.02 16.24 -10.72
C LYS A 39 -21.53 14.79 -10.68
N LYS A 40 -20.68 13.78 -10.86
CA LYS A 40 -21.07 12.37 -10.77
C LYS A 40 -20.72 11.80 -9.39
N ALA A 41 -21.74 11.65 -8.56
CA ALA A 41 -21.66 10.91 -7.30
C ALA A 41 -22.26 9.52 -7.50
N VAL A 42 -21.63 8.51 -6.95
CA VAL A 42 -22.10 7.12 -6.96
C VAL A 42 -22.34 6.70 -5.52
N ARG A 43 -23.52 6.19 -5.26
CA ARG A 43 -23.87 5.56 -3.97
C ARG A 43 -23.35 4.12 -4.00
N VAL A 44 -22.60 3.74 -2.98
CA VAL A 44 -21.99 2.42 -2.83
C VAL A 44 -22.56 1.76 -1.61
N ASP A 45 -23.17 0.60 -1.80
CA ASP A 45 -23.66 -0.25 -0.73
C ASP A 45 -22.48 -0.86 0.04
N LEU A 46 -22.49 -0.71 1.35
CA LEU A 46 -21.48 -1.22 2.27
C LEU A 46 -21.99 -2.40 3.12
N SER A 47 -23.17 -2.95 2.83
CA SER A 47 -23.67 -4.12 3.56
C SER A 47 -22.76 -5.35 3.39
N PRO A 48 -22.65 -6.25 4.37
CA PRO A 48 -21.87 -7.49 4.25
C PRO A 48 -22.34 -8.41 3.10
N ASP A 49 -23.62 -8.28 2.68
CA ASP A 49 -24.16 -9.04 1.57
C ASP A 49 -23.64 -8.55 0.21
N SER A 50 -23.37 -7.26 0.08
CA SER A 50 -22.91 -6.60 -1.15
C SER A 50 -21.38 -6.54 -1.25
N VAL A 51 -20.67 -6.50 -0.10
CA VAL A 51 -19.21 -6.38 -0.03
C VAL A 51 -18.58 -7.74 0.25
N GLU A 52 -17.67 -8.18 -0.62
CA GLU A 52 -16.88 -9.40 -0.37
C GLU A 52 -15.59 -9.08 0.38
N TRP A 53 -14.88 -8.03 -0.04
CA TRP A 53 -13.61 -7.64 0.55
C TRP A 53 -13.54 -6.15 0.83
N ILE A 54 -12.96 -5.81 1.97
CA ILE A 54 -12.46 -4.46 2.25
C ILE A 54 -10.93 -4.53 2.24
N VAL A 55 -10.31 -3.77 1.34
CA VAL A 55 -8.86 -3.68 1.23
C VAL A 55 -8.41 -2.36 1.84
N PHE A 56 -7.54 -2.44 2.85
CA PHE A 56 -7.01 -1.30 3.57
C PHE A 56 -5.57 -0.96 3.17
N TRP A 57 -5.24 0.32 3.21
CA TRP A 57 -3.86 0.82 3.11
C TRP A 57 -3.59 1.74 4.29
N SER A 58 -2.52 1.49 5.02
CA SER A 58 -2.14 2.37 6.11
C SER A 58 -0.65 2.27 6.45
N ARG A 59 -0.17 3.32 7.11
CA ARG A 59 1.09 3.34 7.84
C ARG A 59 0.89 3.14 9.34
N ASN A 60 -0.36 3.10 9.81
CA ASN A 60 -0.69 2.94 11.22
C ASN A 60 -2.06 2.29 11.40
N TYR A 61 -2.09 1.07 11.87
CA TYR A 61 -3.30 0.30 12.15
C TYR A 61 -3.74 0.33 13.62
N SER A 62 -3.17 1.20 14.48
CA SER A 62 -3.45 1.18 15.92
C SER A 62 -4.93 1.37 16.25
N GLN A 63 -5.62 2.27 15.57
CA GLN A 63 -7.07 2.48 15.76
C GLN A 63 -7.88 1.30 15.21
N PHE A 64 -7.53 0.83 14.00
CA PHE A 64 -8.18 -0.33 13.40
C PHE A 64 -8.09 -1.58 14.30
N LEU A 65 -6.93 -1.86 14.89
CA LEU A 65 -6.75 -3.00 15.78
C LEU A 65 -7.62 -2.93 17.03
N LYS A 66 -7.91 -1.73 17.55
CA LYS A 66 -8.86 -1.53 18.65
C LYS A 66 -10.30 -1.84 18.24
N GLU A 67 -10.69 -1.37 17.06
CA GLU A 67 -12.03 -1.50 16.52
C GLU A 67 -12.23 -2.76 15.64
N ARG A 68 -11.27 -3.68 15.60
CA ARG A 68 -11.26 -4.82 14.67
C ARG A 68 -12.51 -5.70 14.72
N VAL A 69 -13.12 -5.83 15.90
CA VAL A 69 -14.33 -6.66 16.10
C VAL A 69 -15.51 -6.12 15.30
N PHE A 70 -15.59 -4.80 15.12
CA PHE A 70 -16.64 -4.16 14.32
C PHE A 70 -16.64 -4.68 12.87
N PHE A 71 -15.48 -5.07 12.33
CA PHE A 71 -15.32 -5.54 10.95
C PHE A 71 -15.45 -7.06 10.80
N SER A 72 -15.86 -7.79 11.83
CA SER A 72 -15.93 -9.26 11.83
C SER A 72 -16.82 -9.88 10.73
N SER A 73 -17.81 -9.14 10.24
CA SER A 73 -18.70 -9.57 9.16
C SER A 73 -18.10 -9.40 7.75
N TYR A 74 -16.86 -8.89 7.62
CA TYR A 74 -16.22 -8.62 6.36
C TYR A 74 -14.95 -9.44 6.19
N HIS A 75 -14.61 -9.79 4.94
CA HIS A 75 -13.28 -10.27 4.61
C HIS A 75 -12.37 -9.08 4.42
N LEU A 76 -11.21 -9.09 5.10
CA LEU A 76 -10.29 -7.97 5.14
C LEU A 76 -8.96 -8.35 4.51
N PHE A 77 -8.36 -7.39 3.81
CA PHE A 77 -7.04 -7.50 3.22
C PHE A 77 -6.24 -6.22 3.49
N PHE A 78 -4.95 -6.34 3.79
CA PHE A 78 -4.17 -5.24 4.33
C PHE A 78 -2.92 -4.95 3.50
N HIS A 79 -2.73 -3.70 3.15
CA HIS A 79 -1.45 -3.16 2.73
C HIS A 79 -0.85 -2.35 3.87
N PHE A 80 0.21 -2.84 4.46
CA PHE A 80 0.88 -2.14 5.53
C PHE A 80 2.20 -1.53 5.03
N THR A 81 2.26 -0.21 4.99
CA THR A 81 3.46 0.53 4.60
C THR A 81 4.38 0.72 5.79
N VAL A 82 5.52 0.03 5.76
CA VAL A 82 6.60 0.16 6.73
C VAL A 82 7.89 0.38 5.95
N VAL A 83 8.51 1.53 6.14
CA VAL A 83 9.75 1.96 5.47
C VAL A 83 10.77 2.37 6.52
N SER A 84 12.03 2.52 6.13
CA SER A 84 13.05 3.05 7.02
C SER A 84 12.73 4.47 7.47
N HIS A 85 13.05 4.78 8.71
CA HIS A 85 12.86 6.13 9.24
C HIS A 85 13.86 7.09 8.60
N HIS A 86 13.36 8.17 8.01
CA HIS A 86 14.19 9.24 7.48
C HIS A 86 13.77 10.60 8.05
N PRO A 87 14.69 11.35 8.70
CA PRO A 87 14.34 12.58 9.42
C PRO A 87 13.62 13.64 8.59
N LEU A 88 13.92 13.73 7.30
CA LEU A 88 13.29 14.69 6.40
C LEU A 88 11.94 14.21 5.85
N LEU A 89 11.84 12.93 5.47
CA LEU A 89 10.67 12.41 4.77
C LEU A 89 9.64 11.80 5.72
N GLU A 90 10.10 11.21 6.83
CA GLU A 90 9.30 10.35 7.70
C GLU A 90 9.18 10.92 9.13
N LYS A 91 9.12 12.27 9.26
CA LYS A 91 9.09 12.96 10.57
C LYS A 91 7.98 12.52 11.51
N ASN A 92 6.81 12.19 10.95
CA ASN A 92 5.59 11.88 11.71
C ASN A 92 5.15 10.43 11.52
N THR A 93 6.05 9.54 11.11
CA THR A 93 5.72 8.13 10.97
C THR A 93 5.80 7.40 12.29
N LEU A 94 5.09 6.28 12.35
CA LEU A 94 5.13 5.37 13.48
C LEU A 94 6.56 4.86 13.68
N ALA A 95 7.00 4.79 14.94
CA ALA A 95 8.29 4.19 15.26
C ALA A 95 8.31 2.72 14.80
N GLN A 96 9.45 2.24 14.28
CA GLN A 96 9.57 0.95 13.63
C GLN A 96 9.12 -0.21 14.53
N HIS A 97 9.50 -0.22 15.82
CA HIS A 97 9.05 -1.25 16.76
C HIS A 97 7.53 -1.31 16.90
N LYS A 98 6.85 -0.15 16.94
CA LYS A 98 5.38 -0.09 16.98
C LYS A 98 4.74 -0.57 15.67
N ALA A 99 5.40 -0.38 14.54
CA ALA A 99 4.92 -0.93 13.27
C ALA A 99 5.06 -2.46 13.25
N ILE A 100 6.14 -3.00 13.79
CA ILE A 100 6.35 -4.45 13.95
C ILE A 100 5.27 -5.03 14.86
N ASP A 101 5.02 -4.44 16.05
CA ASP A 101 3.95 -4.89 16.97
C ASP A 101 2.58 -4.91 16.29
N GLN A 102 2.27 -3.91 15.45
CA GLN A 102 1.02 -3.89 14.70
C GLN A 102 0.98 -4.97 13.62
N MET A 103 2.11 -5.24 12.94
CA MET A 103 2.20 -6.30 11.95
C MET A 103 1.95 -7.67 12.60
N GLU A 104 2.58 -7.95 13.74
CA GLU A 104 2.35 -9.17 14.52
C GLU A 104 0.88 -9.34 14.88
N ASN A 105 0.23 -8.27 15.35
CA ASN A 105 -1.19 -8.31 15.68
C ASN A 105 -2.07 -8.55 14.44
N LEU A 106 -1.77 -7.93 13.29
CA LEU A 106 -2.50 -8.18 12.06
C LEU A 106 -2.34 -9.64 11.60
N VAL A 107 -1.12 -10.18 11.65
CA VAL A 107 -0.85 -11.60 11.33
C VAL A 107 -1.62 -12.53 12.28
N LYS A 108 -1.60 -12.25 13.58
CA LYS A 108 -2.30 -13.03 14.61
C LYS A 108 -3.81 -13.12 14.35
N TYR A 109 -4.44 -12.02 13.94
CA TYR A 109 -5.90 -11.96 13.79
C TYR A 109 -6.39 -12.35 12.38
N TYR A 110 -5.58 -12.14 11.35
CA TYR A 110 -6.06 -12.25 9.97
C TYR A 110 -5.26 -13.24 9.10
N GLY A 111 -4.11 -13.69 9.57
CA GLY A 111 -3.18 -14.54 8.81
C GLY A 111 -2.26 -13.72 7.90
N PRO A 112 -1.00 -14.20 7.70
CA PRO A 112 0.00 -13.50 6.91
C PRO A 112 -0.35 -13.43 5.42
N GLU A 113 -1.15 -14.36 4.91
CA GLU A 113 -1.56 -14.42 3.50
C GLU A 113 -2.47 -13.26 3.09
N ARG A 114 -3.12 -12.59 4.07
CA ARG A 114 -3.98 -11.41 3.86
C ARG A 114 -3.26 -10.09 3.99
N ILE A 115 -1.93 -10.11 4.14
CA ILE A 115 -1.13 -8.93 4.37
C ILE A 115 -0.07 -8.81 3.29
N ILE A 116 0.07 -7.61 2.75
CA ILE A 116 1.18 -7.20 1.90
C ILE A 116 2.00 -6.15 2.66
N TRP A 117 3.28 -6.44 2.84
CA TRP A 117 4.22 -5.42 3.27
C TRP A 117 4.52 -4.48 2.11
N ARG A 118 4.43 -3.17 2.34
CA ARG A 118 4.80 -2.15 1.36
C ARG A 118 6.01 -1.39 1.83
N TYR A 119 7.10 -1.50 1.08
CA TYR A 119 8.26 -0.63 1.20
C TYR A 119 8.18 0.45 0.12
N ASP A 120 7.29 1.42 0.30
CA ASP A 120 6.74 2.25 -0.77
C ASP A 120 6.32 3.65 -0.24
N PRO A 121 6.83 4.74 -0.88
CA PRO A 121 7.79 4.74 -1.99
C PRO A 121 9.26 4.80 -1.53
N ILE A 122 10.16 4.33 -2.39
CA ILE A 122 11.57 4.66 -2.31
C ILE A 122 11.78 6.02 -2.98
N VAL A 123 12.46 6.92 -2.28
CA VAL A 123 12.77 8.27 -2.75
C VAL A 123 14.29 8.42 -2.79
N ILE A 124 14.82 8.82 -3.94
CA ILE A 124 16.25 9.10 -4.11
C ILE A 124 16.38 10.51 -4.66
N TRP A 125 17.26 11.29 -4.05
CA TRP A 125 17.50 12.66 -4.51
C TRP A 125 18.97 13.06 -4.36
N ARG A 126 19.39 14.06 -5.15
CA ARG A 126 20.71 14.65 -5.07
C ARG A 126 20.62 16.05 -4.44
N ASP A 127 21.44 16.29 -3.43
CA ASP A 127 21.65 17.60 -2.81
C ASP A 127 23.14 17.90 -2.78
N ARG A 128 23.55 19.05 -3.36
CA ARG A 128 24.94 19.52 -3.41
C ARG A 128 25.94 18.42 -3.82
N GLY A 129 25.58 17.64 -4.83
CA GLY A 129 26.39 16.55 -5.34
C GLY A 129 26.31 15.23 -4.56
N LYS A 130 25.70 15.21 -3.37
CA LYS A 130 25.51 14.00 -2.56
C LYS A 130 24.18 13.33 -2.87
N ILE A 131 24.18 12.01 -2.94
CA ILE A 131 22.96 11.19 -3.10
C ILE A 131 22.40 10.87 -1.74
N HIS A 132 21.09 11.05 -1.60
CA HIS A 132 20.30 10.75 -0.42
C HIS A 132 19.14 9.84 -0.80
N THR A 133 18.71 9.01 0.14
CA THR A 133 17.56 8.13 -0.05
C THR A 133 16.91 7.83 1.31
N ASN A 134 15.62 7.49 1.28
CA ASN A 134 14.94 6.92 2.46
C ASN A 134 15.11 5.41 2.56
N TYR A 135 15.81 4.78 1.63
CA TYR A 135 16.19 3.38 1.72
C TYR A 135 17.41 3.25 2.64
N ILE A 136 17.30 2.43 3.68
CA ILE A 136 18.41 2.05 4.57
C ILE A 136 18.50 0.53 4.51
N ARG A 137 19.62 0.01 3.95
CA ARG A 137 19.84 -1.41 3.69
C ARG A 137 19.64 -2.28 4.94
N GLU A 138 20.21 -1.89 6.06
CA GLU A 138 20.11 -2.66 7.30
C GLU A 138 18.69 -2.70 7.87
N ASP A 139 17.95 -1.58 7.80
CA ASP A 139 16.54 -1.54 8.20
C ASP A 139 15.69 -2.47 7.31
N PHE A 140 15.89 -2.40 5.98
CA PHE A 140 15.15 -3.24 5.04
C PHE A 140 15.45 -4.73 5.28
N LYS A 141 16.72 -5.07 5.51
CA LYS A 141 17.16 -6.43 5.83
C LYS A 141 16.50 -6.94 7.12
N GLN A 142 16.51 -6.13 8.17
CA GLN A 142 15.89 -6.47 9.46
C GLN A 142 14.37 -6.65 9.32
N LEU A 143 13.68 -5.69 8.68
CA LEU A 143 12.24 -5.77 8.46
C LEU A 143 11.86 -6.97 7.59
N SER A 144 12.61 -7.22 6.51
CA SER A 144 12.39 -8.37 5.64
C SER A 144 12.50 -9.69 6.40
N LYS A 145 13.51 -9.84 7.27
CA LYS A 145 13.68 -11.01 8.13
C LYS A 145 12.49 -11.18 9.07
N ILE A 146 12.17 -10.16 9.87
CA ILE A 146 11.07 -10.21 10.85
C ILE A 146 9.75 -10.53 10.16
N PHE A 147 9.41 -9.87 9.06
CA PHE A 147 8.14 -10.09 8.38
C PHE A 147 8.07 -11.46 7.70
N SER A 148 9.19 -11.97 7.20
CA SER A 148 9.26 -13.33 6.69
C SER A 148 9.05 -14.37 7.77
N GLU A 149 9.63 -14.18 8.96
CA GLU A 149 9.43 -15.05 10.14
C GLU A 149 7.97 -15.04 10.61
N LEU A 150 7.26 -13.91 10.45
CA LEU A 150 5.81 -13.80 10.66
C LEU A 150 4.98 -14.48 9.56
N GLY A 151 5.61 -15.02 8.51
CA GLY A 151 4.94 -15.70 7.41
C GLY A 151 4.53 -14.79 6.25
N ILE A 152 4.84 -13.50 6.26
CA ILE A 152 4.55 -12.58 5.17
C ILE A 152 5.47 -12.89 3.99
N LYS A 153 4.88 -13.18 2.82
CA LYS A 153 5.60 -13.61 1.62
C LYS A 153 5.65 -12.58 0.50
N ARG A 154 5.00 -11.42 0.67
CA ARG A 154 4.87 -10.42 -0.39
C ARG A 154 5.39 -9.08 0.08
N CYS A 155 6.44 -8.58 -0.59
CA CYS A 155 6.95 -7.22 -0.44
C CYS A 155 6.65 -6.42 -1.70
N TYR A 156 5.88 -5.34 -1.58
CA TYR A 156 5.59 -4.42 -2.68
C TYR A 156 6.44 -3.17 -2.51
N PHE A 157 7.11 -2.75 -3.58
CA PHE A 157 7.84 -1.51 -3.61
C PHE A 157 7.45 -0.63 -4.79
N SER A 158 7.75 0.64 -4.72
CA SER A 158 7.79 1.54 -5.87
C SER A 158 8.82 2.63 -5.64
N TYR A 159 9.39 3.14 -6.70
CA TYR A 159 10.10 4.41 -6.66
C TYR A 159 9.10 5.56 -6.76
N VAL A 160 9.42 6.68 -6.12
CA VAL A 160 8.57 7.87 -6.22
C VAL A 160 8.40 8.27 -7.68
N THR A 161 7.16 8.42 -8.10
CA THR A 161 6.86 8.89 -9.46
C THR A 161 6.93 10.40 -9.50
N ASN A 162 7.62 10.93 -10.52
CA ASN A 162 7.86 12.36 -10.72
C ASN A 162 6.58 13.14 -11.12
N TYR A 163 5.51 13.06 -10.32
CA TYR A 163 4.34 13.92 -10.52
C TYR A 163 4.68 15.39 -10.27
N LEU A 164 4.22 16.28 -11.14
CA LEU A 164 4.44 17.72 -11.02
C LEU A 164 4.06 18.27 -9.63
N LYS A 165 2.94 17.78 -9.06
CA LYS A 165 2.48 18.15 -7.72
C LYS A 165 3.47 17.71 -6.62
N PHE A 166 4.07 16.51 -6.76
CA PHE A 166 5.06 16.01 -5.83
C PHE A 166 6.35 16.82 -5.94
N LYS A 167 6.87 17.02 -7.17
CA LYS A 167 8.07 17.85 -7.41
C LYS A 167 7.94 19.24 -6.81
N ARG A 168 6.78 19.91 -7.04
CA ARG A 168 6.52 21.24 -6.49
C ARG A 168 6.56 21.22 -4.96
N ARG A 169 5.80 20.33 -4.31
CA ARG A 169 5.76 20.22 -2.84
C ARG A 169 7.11 19.85 -2.25
N PHE A 170 7.85 18.99 -2.91
CA PHE A 170 9.17 18.56 -2.49
C PHE A 170 10.14 19.75 -2.54
N ARG A 171 10.12 20.52 -3.63
CA ARG A 171 10.93 21.75 -3.77
C ARG A 171 10.52 22.83 -2.77
N GLU A 172 9.24 23.08 -2.58
CA GLU A 172 8.73 24.05 -1.60
C GLU A 172 9.17 23.71 -0.17
N LYS A 173 9.28 22.44 0.15
CA LYS A 173 9.59 21.97 1.52
C LYS A 173 11.08 21.76 1.77
N TYR A 174 11.82 21.35 0.77
CA TYR A 174 13.22 20.89 0.91
C TYR A 174 14.22 21.67 0.03
N GLY A 175 13.79 22.67 -0.74
CA GLY A 175 14.64 23.46 -1.62
C GLY A 175 14.96 22.76 -2.95
N ASP A 176 16.07 23.14 -3.57
CA ASP A 176 16.47 22.70 -4.91
C ASP A 176 17.11 21.30 -4.93
N TYR A 177 16.41 20.30 -4.41
CA TYR A 177 16.81 18.92 -4.53
C TYR A 177 16.38 18.33 -5.87
N ASN A 178 17.27 17.58 -6.51
CA ASN A 178 16.98 16.85 -7.74
C ASN A 178 16.59 15.40 -7.42
N LEU A 179 15.33 15.04 -7.70
CA LEU A 179 14.89 13.65 -7.64
C LEU A 179 15.58 12.84 -8.74
N LEU A 180 16.18 11.72 -8.38
CA LEU A 180 16.81 10.82 -9.32
C LEU A 180 15.79 9.92 -10.02
N THR A 181 16.14 9.53 -11.25
CA THR A 181 15.34 8.59 -12.07
C THR A 181 15.78 7.13 -11.82
N LEU A 182 15.03 6.18 -12.39
CA LEU A 182 15.34 4.76 -12.29
C LEU A 182 16.58 4.33 -13.06
N GLU A 183 17.02 5.13 -14.01
CA GLU A 183 18.16 4.84 -14.88
C GLU A 183 19.50 5.16 -14.21
N GLU A 184 19.48 5.84 -13.07
CA GLU A 184 20.71 6.19 -12.36
C GLU A 184 21.26 5.03 -11.53
N ASP A 185 22.57 4.90 -11.44
CA ASP A 185 23.30 3.81 -10.78
C ASP A 185 22.82 3.57 -9.34
N ALA A 186 22.54 4.64 -8.60
CA ALA A 186 22.03 4.52 -7.24
C ALA A 186 20.68 3.79 -7.15
N SER A 187 19.80 3.99 -8.14
CA SER A 187 18.51 3.30 -8.20
C SER A 187 18.68 1.83 -8.54
N GLN A 188 19.61 1.50 -9.43
CA GLN A 188 19.93 0.13 -9.80
C GLN A 188 20.59 -0.63 -8.64
N SER A 189 21.54 0.00 -7.94
CA SER A 189 22.15 -0.60 -6.75
C SER A 189 21.12 -0.97 -5.68
N ILE A 190 20.19 -0.06 -5.37
CA ILE A 190 19.12 -0.34 -4.42
C ILE A 190 18.23 -1.50 -4.92
N LEU A 191 17.94 -1.56 -6.21
CA LEU A 191 17.13 -2.61 -6.79
C LEU A 191 17.75 -4.00 -6.61
N GLU A 192 19.06 -4.11 -6.85
CA GLU A 192 19.80 -5.36 -6.63
C GLU A 192 19.81 -5.79 -5.15
N GLU A 193 19.99 -4.84 -4.23
CA GLU A 193 19.93 -5.12 -2.80
C GLU A 193 18.52 -5.60 -2.36
N LEU A 194 17.45 -5.00 -2.90
CA LEU A 194 16.08 -5.44 -2.63
C LEU A 194 15.85 -6.88 -3.08
N LYS A 195 16.34 -7.25 -4.28
CA LYS A 195 16.26 -8.62 -4.82
C LYS A 195 17.02 -9.60 -3.94
N GLU A 196 18.28 -9.30 -3.63
CA GLU A 196 19.13 -10.13 -2.77
C GLU A 196 18.48 -10.40 -1.43
N ILE A 197 18.09 -9.34 -0.71
CA ILE A 197 17.55 -9.43 0.65
C ILE A 197 16.21 -10.17 0.66
N THR A 198 15.33 -9.90 -0.28
CA THR A 198 14.03 -10.59 -0.33
C THR A 198 14.19 -12.07 -0.71
N ALA A 199 15.13 -12.41 -1.59
CA ALA A 199 15.43 -13.80 -1.93
C ALA A 199 15.95 -14.58 -0.72
N ILE A 200 16.90 -14.03 0.04
CA ILE A 200 17.45 -14.64 1.27
C ILE A 200 16.33 -14.92 2.28
N ASN A 201 15.36 -14.03 2.39
CA ASN A 201 14.24 -14.15 3.33
C ASN A 201 13.01 -14.87 2.73
N HIS A 202 13.13 -15.52 1.57
CA HIS A 202 12.04 -16.25 0.92
C HIS A 202 10.77 -15.40 0.72
N MET A 203 10.94 -14.12 0.42
CA MET A 203 9.87 -13.19 0.08
C MET A 203 9.86 -12.92 -1.41
N GLN A 204 8.68 -12.83 -2.00
CA GLN A 204 8.51 -12.40 -3.38
C GLN A 204 8.42 -10.87 -3.46
N LEU A 205 9.25 -10.28 -4.29
CA LEU A 205 9.28 -8.84 -4.55
C LEU A 205 8.31 -8.48 -5.69
N TYR A 206 7.56 -7.39 -5.52
CA TYR A 206 6.59 -6.91 -6.50
C TYR A 206 6.79 -5.43 -6.80
N SER A 207 6.86 -5.08 -8.08
CA SER A 207 6.86 -3.69 -8.53
C SER A 207 5.45 -3.16 -8.70
N CYS A 208 5.13 -2.02 -8.06
CA CYS A 208 3.82 -1.40 -8.18
C CYS A 208 3.80 -0.33 -9.27
N CYS A 209 3.03 -0.58 -10.35
CA CYS A 209 2.84 0.35 -11.47
C CYS A 209 4.13 0.82 -12.16
N ASN A 210 5.04 -0.11 -12.37
CA ASN A 210 6.21 0.09 -13.20
C ASN A 210 6.65 -1.25 -13.81
N ASP A 211 6.22 -1.50 -15.03
CA ASP A 211 6.51 -2.76 -15.74
C ASP A 211 7.97 -2.85 -16.17
N ALA A 212 8.69 -1.74 -16.30
CA ALA A 212 10.13 -1.74 -16.63
C ALA A 212 11.01 -2.40 -15.56
N LEU A 213 10.50 -2.52 -14.33
CA LEU A 213 11.21 -3.18 -13.22
C LEU A 213 10.84 -4.67 -13.09
N THR A 214 9.88 -5.16 -13.87
CA THR A 214 9.44 -6.57 -13.78
C THR A 214 10.38 -7.52 -14.53
N GLY A 215 10.53 -8.72 -13.99
CA GLY A 215 11.39 -9.79 -14.54
C GLY A 215 11.34 -11.01 -13.62
N ASP A 216 12.33 -11.88 -13.74
CA ASP A 216 12.34 -13.18 -13.05
C ASP A 216 12.23 -13.08 -11.52
N GLN A 217 12.83 -12.05 -10.92
CA GLN A 217 12.84 -11.86 -9.47
C GLN A 217 11.82 -10.82 -8.98
N ILE A 218 11.25 -10.02 -9.86
CA ILE A 218 10.31 -8.95 -9.54
C ILE A 218 9.03 -9.15 -10.33
N LEU A 219 7.96 -9.50 -9.65
CA LEU A 219 6.67 -9.67 -10.29
C LEU A 219 5.90 -8.34 -10.41
N LYS A 220 4.95 -8.31 -11.34
CA LYS A 220 4.01 -7.19 -11.46
C LYS A 220 3.09 -7.13 -10.24
N GLY A 221 3.09 -6.00 -9.56
CA GLY A 221 2.26 -5.77 -8.39
C GLY A 221 0.82 -5.39 -8.74
N SER A 222 -0.13 -6.05 -8.10
CA SER A 222 -1.55 -5.70 -8.14
C SER A 222 -2.03 -5.40 -6.73
N CYS A 223 -2.24 -4.12 -6.42
CA CYS A 223 -2.70 -3.74 -5.08
C CYS A 223 -4.08 -4.33 -4.74
N ILE A 224 -4.93 -4.52 -5.74
CA ILE A 224 -6.15 -5.32 -5.63
C ILE A 224 -6.10 -6.36 -6.74
N SER A 225 -5.90 -7.61 -6.36
CA SER A 225 -5.89 -8.76 -7.27
C SER A 225 -7.10 -9.64 -7.00
N GLY A 226 -8.05 -9.64 -7.94
CA GLY A 226 -9.21 -10.53 -7.85
C GLY A 226 -8.80 -12.01 -7.81
N HIS A 227 -7.75 -12.40 -8.51
CA HIS A 227 -7.20 -13.76 -8.45
C HIS A 227 -6.73 -14.12 -7.02
N LEU A 228 -5.95 -13.23 -6.37
CA LEU A 228 -5.50 -13.46 -5.01
C LEU A 228 -6.67 -13.51 -4.01
N LEU A 229 -7.60 -12.56 -4.11
CA LEU A 229 -8.75 -12.48 -3.23
C LEU A 229 -9.68 -13.70 -3.37
N ASN A 230 -9.90 -14.18 -4.60
CA ASN A 230 -10.65 -15.41 -4.87
C ASN A 230 -9.91 -16.66 -4.35
N ALA A 231 -8.59 -16.73 -4.52
CA ALA A 231 -7.78 -17.83 -3.98
C ALA A 231 -7.87 -17.91 -2.46
N LEU A 232 -7.84 -16.78 -1.75
CA LEU A 232 -8.00 -16.72 -0.29
C LEU A 232 -9.39 -17.15 0.20
N ARG A 233 -10.38 -17.10 -0.68
CA ARG A 233 -11.75 -17.59 -0.41
C ARG A 233 -11.99 -19.02 -0.88
N HIS A 234 -11.05 -19.59 -1.65
CA HIS A 234 -11.26 -20.85 -2.38
C HIS A 234 -12.52 -20.83 -3.26
N GLN A 235 -12.94 -19.65 -3.70
CA GLN A 235 -14.15 -19.44 -4.48
C GLN A 235 -14.07 -18.15 -5.31
N LYS A 236 -14.61 -18.20 -6.53
CA LYS A 236 -14.67 -17.05 -7.44
C LYS A 236 -15.85 -16.13 -7.07
N THR A 237 -15.61 -15.20 -6.14
CA THR A 237 -16.64 -14.29 -5.63
C THR A 237 -16.52 -12.87 -6.18
N VAL A 238 -15.30 -12.47 -6.59
CA VAL A 238 -15.01 -11.12 -7.12
C VAL A 238 -14.46 -11.15 -8.55
N SER A 239 -14.58 -10.03 -9.23
CA SER A 239 -14.11 -9.86 -10.61
C SER A 239 -12.58 -9.92 -10.71
N GLU A 240 -12.09 -10.66 -11.70
CA GLU A 240 -10.68 -10.72 -12.07
C GLU A 240 -10.35 -9.84 -13.29
N ALA A 241 -11.36 -9.14 -13.82
CA ALA A 241 -11.15 -8.23 -14.93
C ALA A 241 -10.26 -7.05 -14.53
N LEU A 242 -9.23 -6.81 -15.33
CA LEU A 242 -8.31 -5.70 -15.12
C LEU A 242 -9.07 -4.37 -15.24
N THR A 243 -8.87 -3.51 -14.28
CA THR A 243 -9.40 -2.15 -14.25
C THR A 243 -8.30 -1.22 -13.75
N PRO A 244 -7.29 -0.95 -14.61
CA PRO A 244 -6.13 -0.16 -14.20
C PRO A 244 -6.54 1.26 -13.83
N THR A 245 -6.00 1.77 -12.73
CA THR A 245 -6.24 3.15 -12.26
C THR A 245 -5.18 4.13 -12.77
N ARG A 246 -4.08 3.62 -13.30
CA ARG A 246 -2.97 4.37 -13.91
C ARG A 246 -2.17 3.44 -14.83
N LYS A 247 -1.24 3.99 -15.60
CA LYS A 247 -0.32 3.21 -16.45
C LYS A 247 0.34 2.09 -15.63
N ASP A 248 0.55 0.95 -16.24
CA ASP A 248 1.19 -0.25 -15.67
C ASP A 248 0.52 -0.82 -14.41
N CYS A 249 -0.70 -0.38 -14.09
CA CYS A 249 -1.46 -0.88 -12.95
C CYS A 249 -2.09 -2.25 -13.26
N GLY A 250 -1.76 -3.27 -12.46
CA GLY A 250 -2.34 -4.62 -12.56
C GLY A 250 -3.60 -4.84 -11.73
N CYS A 251 -4.24 -3.78 -11.20
CA CYS A 251 -5.40 -3.94 -10.34
C CYS A 251 -6.65 -4.39 -11.09
N THR A 252 -7.44 -5.23 -10.42
CA THR A 252 -8.76 -5.65 -10.86
C THR A 252 -9.85 -4.69 -10.35
N ARG A 253 -11.09 -4.97 -10.74
CA ARG A 253 -12.24 -4.11 -10.42
C ARG A 253 -12.43 -3.93 -8.92
N SER A 254 -12.54 -2.67 -8.49
CA SER A 254 -12.82 -2.27 -7.11
C SER A 254 -13.40 -0.87 -7.06
N ILE A 255 -14.05 -0.52 -5.95
CA ILE A 255 -14.56 0.83 -5.70
C ILE A 255 -13.72 1.49 -4.62
N ASP A 256 -13.03 2.57 -4.96
CA ASP A 256 -12.26 3.36 -4.00
C ASP A 256 -13.16 4.41 -3.34
N ILE A 257 -13.30 4.33 -2.02
CA ILE A 257 -14.17 5.20 -1.23
C ILE A 257 -13.44 6.42 -0.65
N GLY A 258 -12.14 6.55 -0.88
CA GLY A 258 -11.36 7.71 -0.45
C GLY A 258 -11.71 8.97 -1.25
N ASP A 259 -11.60 10.11 -0.60
CA ASP A 259 -11.80 11.43 -1.22
C ASP A 259 -10.60 12.33 -0.90
N TYR A 260 -10.16 13.13 -1.88
CA TYR A 260 -9.10 14.12 -1.70
C TYR A 260 -9.57 15.42 -1.04
N SER A 261 -10.87 15.58 -0.86
CA SER A 261 -11.50 16.80 -0.31
C SER A 261 -11.79 16.71 1.19
N LYS A 262 -11.32 15.67 1.85
CA LYS A 262 -11.47 15.47 3.30
C LYS A 262 -10.22 15.83 4.05
#